data_0aba8d5d1f1c53b00b30a1473f22db31
#
_entry.id   0aba8d5d1f1c53b00b30a1473f22db31
#
_cell.length_a   1.000
_cell.length_b   1.000
_cell.length_c   1.000
_cell.angle_alpha   90.00
_cell.angle_beta   90.00
_cell.angle_gamma   90.00
#
_symmetry.space_group_name_H-M   'P 1'
#
loop_
_entity.id
_entity.type
_entity.pdbx_description
1 polymer ?
#
loop_
_entity_poly.entity_id
_entity_poly.type
_entity_poly.pdbx_seq_one_letter_code
_entity_poly.pdbx_strand_id
1 'polypeptide(L)'
;MKIICVCGLGMGSSLILKMTVEKALSELGISADVEHSASGTIQGLNPDIIVASEDFRDELAGKSNVVYVKNVVKVQETKDALSAYLAN
;
A
#
# COMPACT_ATOMS: atom_id res chain seq x y z
N MET A 1 -4.38 0.38 -13.17
CA MET A 1 -4.15 -0.35 -11.92
C MET A 1 -4.54 0.52 -10.74
N LYS A 2 -5.21 -0.03 -9.77
CA LYS A 2 -5.64 0.71 -8.59
C LYS A 2 -4.97 0.16 -7.35
N ILE A 3 -4.36 1.05 -6.56
CA ILE A 3 -3.67 0.70 -5.34
C ILE A 3 -4.30 1.45 -4.18
N ILE A 4 -4.61 0.72 -3.11
CA ILE A 4 -5.14 1.32 -1.88
C ILE A 4 -4.10 1.19 -0.79
N CYS A 5 -3.81 2.30 -0.11
CA CYS A 5 -2.89 2.33 1.01
C CYS A 5 -3.68 2.34 2.31
N VAL A 6 -3.36 1.43 3.21
CA VAL A 6 -4.06 1.28 4.48
C VAL A 6 -3.08 1.46 5.63
N CYS A 7 -3.34 2.44 6.48
CA CYS A 7 -2.54 2.65 7.68
C CYS A 7 -3.44 3.29 8.73
N GLY A 8 -3.55 2.66 9.89
CA GLY A 8 -4.49 3.07 10.91
C GLY A 8 -3.91 3.79 12.10
N LEU A 9 -2.65 4.16 12.03
CA LEU A 9 -1.95 4.75 13.19
C LEU A 9 -2.21 6.24 13.35
N GLY A 10 -3.39 6.71 12.98
CA GLY A 10 -3.74 8.09 13.15
C GLY A 10 -4.00 8.80 11.84
N MET A 11 -4.54 10.02 11.96
CA MET A 11 -4.86 10.82 10.78
C MET A 11 -3.58 11.25 10.07
N GLY A 12 -3.53 11.03 8.79
CA GLY A 12 -2.40 11.40 7.98
C GLY A 12 -1.40 10.28 7.70
N SER A 13 -1.42 9.19 8.47
CA SER A 13 -0.51 8.07 8.24
C SER A 13 -0.77 7.41 6.89
N SER A 14 -2.03 7.19 6.55
CA SER A 14 -2.39 6.61 5.25
C SER A 14 -2.03 7.55 4.11
N LEU A 15 -2.13 8.86 4.32
CA LEU A 15 -1.73 9.83 3.31
C LEU A 15 -0.21 9.81 3.11
N ILE A 16 0.55 9.68 4.19
CA ILE A 16 2.00 9.56 4.09
C ILE A 16 2.37 8.30 3.29
N LEU A 17 1.72 7.19 3.60
CA LEU A 17 1.94 5.95 2.86
C LEU A 17 1.58 6.10 1.39
N LYS A 18 0.47 6.78 1.09
CA LYS A 18 0.08 7.08 -0.28
C LYS A 18 1.19 7.83 -1.02
N MET A 19 1.73 8.87 -0.40
CA MET A 19 2.80 9.66 -1.01
C MET A 19 4.05 8.80 -1.25
N THR A 20 4.37 7.93 -0.29
CA THR A 20 5.51 7.02 -0.42
C THR A 20 5.31 6.05 -1.58
N VAL A 21 4.11 5.49 -1.71
CA VAL A 21 3.79 4.56 -2.80
C VAL A 21 3.83 5.28 -4.15
N GLU A 22 3.28 6.48 -4.22
CA GLU A 22 3.31 7.25 -5.47
C GLU A 22 4.74 7.51 -5.92
N LYS A 23 5.61 7.87 -4.99
CA LYS A 23 7.01 8.10 -5.31
C LYS A 23 7.71 6.82 -5.75
N ALA A 24 7.45 5.71 -5.06
CA ALA A 24 8.02 4.42 -5.42
C ALA A 24 7.59 4.00 -6.83
N LEU A 25 6.32 4.16 -7.17
CA LEU A 25 5.80 3.83 -8.50
C LEU A 25 6.44 4.71 -9.57
N SER A 26 6.62 5.99 -9.28
CA SER A 26 7.27 6.91 -10.21
C SER A 26 8.70 6.45 -10.51
N GLU A 27 9.43 6.01 -9.50
CA GLU A 27 10.79 5.51 -9.67
C GLU A 27 10.83 4.19 -10.44
N LEU A 28 9.75 3.39 -10.33
CA LEU A 28 9.65 2.13 -11.07
C LEU A 28 9.10 2.31 -12.49
N GLY A 29 8.66 3.51 -12.83
CA GLY A 29 8.06 3.78 -14.13
C GLY A 29 6.67 3.20 -14.29
N ILE A 30 5.94 3.01 -13.20
CA ILE A 30 4.60 2.41 -13.21
C ILE A 30 3.56 3.49 -12.98
N SER A 31 2.51 3.46 -13.80
CA SER A 31 1.38 4.38 -13.65
C SER A 31 0.22 3.63 -12.98
N ALA A 32 -0.31 4.20 -11.91
CA ALA A 32 -1.41 3.60 -11.17
C ALA A 32 -2.18 4.67 -10.41
N ASP A 33 -3.46 4.39 -10.14
CA ASP A 33 -4.28 5.22 -9.26
C ASP A 33 -4.02 4.79 -7.82
N VAL A 34 -3.51 5.70 -7.01
CA VAL A 34 -3.19 5.42 -5.62
C VAL A 34 -4.13 6.20 -4.73
N GLU A 35 -4.79 5.51 -3.82
CA GLU A 35 -5.67 6.13 -2.84
C GLU A 35 -5.32 5.64 -1.45
N HIS A 36 -5.79 6.35 -0.44
CA HIS A 36 -5.59 5.94 0.95
C HIS A 36 -6.93 5.75 1.63
N SER A 37 -6.96 4.87 2.62
CA SER A 37 -8.21 4.52 3.28
C SER A 37 -7.93 4.00 4.68
N ALA A 38 -8.90 4.16 5.58
CA ALA A 38 -8.85 3.48 6.86
C ALA A 38 -9.20 2.00 6.63
N SER A 39 -8.71 1.14 7.51
CA SER A 39 -8.81 -0.31 7.31
C SER A 39 -10.24 -0.81 7.07
N GLY A 40 -11.22 -0.23 7.76
CA GLY A 40 -12.60 -0.68 7.64
C GLY A 40 -13.31 -0.27 6.36
N THR A 41 -12.72 0.58 5.53
CA THR A 41 -13.39 1.11 4.34
C THR A 41 -12.94 0.46 3.05
N ILE A 42 -12.04 -0.51 3.09
CA ILE A 42 -11.60 -1.19 1.88
C ILE A 42 -12.57 -2.27 1.42
N GLN A 43 -13.52 -2.65 2.25
CA GLN A 43 -14.56 -3.62 1.84
C GLN A 43 -15.45 -2.98 0.78
N GLY A 44 -15.68 -3.70 -0.30
CA GLY A 44 -16.44 -3.20 -1.42
C GLY A 44 -15.59 -2.47 -2.46
N LEU A 45 -14.36 -2.12 -2.14
CA LEU A 45 -13.40 -1.64 -3.11
C LEU A 45 -12.68 -2.85 -3.70
N ASN A 46 -12.35 -2.79 -4.96
CA ASN A 46 -11.63 -3.88 -5.62
C ASN A 46 -10.27 -3.40 -6.13
N PRO A 47 -9.33 -3.11 -5.23
CA PRO A 47 -8.01 -2.67 -5.66
C PRO A 47 -7.23 -3.84 -6.25
N ASP A 48 -6.34 -3.52 -7.16
CA ASP A 48 -5.41 -4.52 -7.67
C ASP A 48 -4.37 -4.88 -6.62
N ILE A 49 -3.94 -3.89 -5.84
CA ILE A 49 -2.95 -4.08 -4.77
C ILE A 49 -3.37 -3.27 -3.56
N ILE A 50 -3.17 -3.84 -2.38
CA ILE A 50 -3.30 -3.12 -1.12
C ILE A 50 -1.92 -3.00 -0.53
N VAL A 51 -1.49 -1.78 -0.21
CA VAL A 51 -0.23 -1.55 0.50
C VAL A 51 -0.58 -1.15 1.92
N ALA A 52 -0.08 -1.89 2.88
CA ALA A 52 -0.43 -1.70 4.28
C ALA A 52 0.80 -1.77 5.18
N SER A 53 0.72 -1.12 6.34
CA SER A 53 1.74 -1.32 7.35
C SER A 53 1.58 -2.72 7.95
N GLU A 54 2.64 -3.25 8.52
CA GLU A 54 2.60 -4.60 9.08
C GLU A 54 1.60 -4.74 10.23
N ASP A 55 1.19 -3.63 10.85
CA ASP A 55 0.18 -3.64 11.90
C ASP A 55 -1.16 -4.22 11.41
N PHE A 56 -1.40 -4.19 10.12
CA PHE A 56 -2.63 -4.72 9.54
C PHE A 56 -2.52 -6.15 9.05
N ARG A 57 -1.43 -6.83 9.34
CA ARG A 57 -1.22 -8.18 8.85
C ARG A 57 -2.34 -9.14 9.27
N ASP A 58 -2.80 -9.03 10.52
CA ASP A 58 -3.89 -9.89 10.99
C ASP A 58 -5.22 -9.54 10.33
N GLU A 59 -5.51 -8.25 10.19
CA GLU A 59 -6.78 -7.81 9.60
C GLU A 59 -6.90 -8.16 8.12
N LEU A 60 -5.78 -8.19 7.43
CA LEU A 60 -5.74 -8.44 5.98
C LEU A 60 -5.27 -9.85 5.64
N ALA A 61 -5.20 -10.73 6.63
CA ALA A 61 -4.59 -12.06 6.47
C ALA A 61 -5.25 -12.93 5.41
N GLY A 62 -6.53 -12.72 5.12
CA GLY A 62 -7.23 -13.52 4.10
C GLY A 62 -7.06 -13.02 2.67
N LYS A 63 -6.34 -11.94 2.47
CA LYS A 63 -6.20 -11.35 1.14
C LYS A 63 -4.83 -11.66 0.55
N SER A 64 -4.81 -11.99 -0.74
CA SER A 64 -3.58 -12.37 -1.44
C SER A 64 -2.89 -11.21 -2.12
N ASN A 65 -3.57 -10.09 -2.29
CA ASN A 65 -3.06 -8.94 -3.04
C ASN A 65 -2.57 -7.82 -2.11
N VAL A 66 -1.98 -8.18 -0.98
CA VAL A 66 -1.52 -7.21 0.01
C VAL A 66 0.00 -7.18 0.04
N VAL A 67 0.55 -5.98 0.02
CA VAL A 67 1.98 -5.73 0.20
C VAL A 67 2.15 -5.04 1.55
N TYR A 68 2.95 -5.62 2.42
CA TYR A 68 3.20 -5.07 3.76
C TYR A 68 4.52 -4.34 3.80
N VAL A 69 4.53 -3.19 4.48
CA VAL A 69 5.76 -2.42 4.70
C VAL A 69 5.92 -2.14 6.19
N LYS A 70 7.15 -2.12 6.64
CA LYS A 70 7.46 -1.83 8.06
C LYS A 70 7.51 -0.34 8.33
N ASN A 71 8.10 0.40 7.41
CA ASN A 71 8.26 1.84 7.56
C ASN A 71 7.56 2.56 6.42
N VAL A 72 6.44 3.21 6.76
CA VAL A 72 5.58 3.83 5.75
C VAL A 72 6.19 5.06 5.09
N VAL A 73 7.28 5.59 5.62
CA VAL A 73 7.96 6.74 5.01
C VAL A 73 9.16 6.34 4.16
N LYS A 74 9.51 5.07 4.14
CA LYS A 74 10.73 4.61 3.47
C LYS A 74 10.40 4.19 2.03
N VAL A 75 10.70 5.06 1.10
CA VAL A 75 10.40 4.82 -0.32
C VAL A 75 11.09 3.57 -0.84
N GLN A 76 12.34 3.36 -0.46
CA GLN A 76 13.10 2.21 -0.95
C GLN A 76 12.48 0.88 -0.52
N GLU A 77 12.01 0.78 0.70
CA GLU A 77 11.34 -0.43 1.17
C GLU A 77 10.07 -0.70 0.38
N THR A 78 9.26 0.34 0.19
CA THR A 78 8.02 0.21 -0.58
C THR A 78 8.30 -0.15 -2.03
N LYS A 79 9.31 0.47 -2.61
CA LYS A 79 9.72 0.19 -3.99
C LYS A 79 10.14 -1.27 -4.14
N ASP A 80 10.96 -1.77 -3.23
CA ASP A 80 11.41 -3.15 -3.26
C ASP A 80 10.24 -4.13 -3.10
N ALA A 81 9.34 -3.84 -2.17
CA ALA A 81 8.17 -4.69 -1.93
C ALA A 81 7.24 -4.74 -3.13
N LEU A 82 6.96 -3.60 -3.74
CA LEU A 82 6.13 -3.54 -4.94
C LEU A 82 6.78 -4.23 -6.12
N SER A 83 8.07 -4.03 -6.30
CA SER A 83 8.82 -4.67 -7.37
C SER A 83 8.77 -6.19 -7.25
N ALA A 84 8.96 -6.71 -6.04
CA ALA A 84 8.88 -8.13 -5.80
C ALA A 84 7.47 -8.68 -6.07
N TYR A 85 6.44 -7.96 -5.66
CA TYR A 85 5.06 -8.37 -5.90
C TYR A 85 4.74 -8.39 -7.40
N LEU A 86 5.14 -7.35 -8.12
CA LEU A 86 4.82 -7.22 -9.53
C LEU A 86 5.66 -8.15 -10.42
N ALA A 87 6.77 -8.64 -9.92
CA ALA A 87 7.62 -9.55 -10.66
C ALA A 87 7.10 -11.00 -10.65
N ASN A 88 6.16 -11.29 -9.77
CA ASN A 88 5.63 -12.67 -9.65
C ASN A 88 4.42 -12.88 -10.54
#